data_75f95276831a01bdfab503f9b0ed1ab6
#
_entry.id   75f95276831a01bdfab503f9b0ed1ab6
#
_cell.length_a   1.000
_cell.length_b   1.000
_cell.length_c   1.000
_cell.angle_alpha   90.00
_cell.angle_beta   90.00
_cell.angle_gamma   90.00
#
_symmetry.space_group_name_H-M   'P 1'
#
loop_
_entity.id
_entity.type
_entity.pdbx_description
1 polymer ?
#
loop_
_entity_poly.entity_id
_entity_poly.type
_entity_poly.pdbx_seq_one_letter_code
_entity_poly.pdbx_strand_id
1 'polypeptide(L)'
;MTKHNIEPVYNQDSRILILGSFPSVKSREAKFFYHHPQNRFWKVLAALFQEEVPQTIEEKKTFLLRNHLALWDVIESCNIKGSSDSSITNVKVNDLDLIVKNCPVEKIITNGKAANRYYHQYFDYNLPVIQLPSTSPANAMYSLEKLIEKWKVILWKEI
;
A
#
# COMPACT_ATOMS: atom_id res chain seq x y z
N MET A 1 -14.95 11.73 12.55
CA MET A 1 -14.04 10.65 12.19
C MET A 1 -14.22 10.28 10.73
N THR A 2 -13.15 10.15 10.00
CA THR A 2 -13.17 9.78 8.58
C THR A 2 -12.97 8.29 8.42
N LYS A 3 -13.84 7.63 7.70
CA LYS A 3 -13.76 6.21 7.38
C LYS A 3 -13.65 6.04 5.87
N HIS A 4 -12.80 5.12 5.40
CA HIS A 4 -12.81 4.77 4.00
C HIS A 4 -13.51 3.42 3.78
N ASN A 5 -14.08 3.27 2.59
CA ASN A 5 -14.78 2.06 2.18
C ASN A 5 -14.05 1.37 1.02
N ILE A 6 -12.72 1.51 0.98
CA ILE A 6 -11.92 0.90 -0.08
C ILE A 6 -11.66 -0.56 0.29
N GLU A 7 -12.18 -1.47 -0.53
CA GLU A 7 -12.00 -2.90 -0.34
C GLU A 7 -10.55 -3.28 -0.60
N PRO A 8 -9.99 -4.22 0.17
CA PRO A 8 -8.64 -4.71 -0.12
C PRO A 8 -8.62 -5.48 -1.43
N VAL A 9 -7.46 -5.49 -2.08
CA VAL A 9 -7.22 -6.30 -3.27
C VAL A 9 -6.37 -7.50 -2.87
N TYR A 10 -6.86 -8.70 -3.05
CA TYR A 10 -6.12 -9.93 -2.77
C TYR A 10 -6.84 -11.14 -3.39
N ASN A 11 -6.12 -12.24 -3.52
CA ASN A 11 -6.71 -13.53 -3.85
C ASN A 11 -5.90 -14.64 -3.17
N GLN A 12 -6.24 -15.90 -3.44
CA GLN A 12 -5.61 -17.07 -2.81
C GLN A 12 -4.12 -17.20 -3.12
N ASP A 13 -3.63 -16.52 -4.15
CA ASP A 13 -2.23 -16.58 -4.57
C ASP A 13 -1.42 -15.34 -4.16
N SER A 14 -2.00 -14.44 -3.37
CA SER A 14 -1.30 -13.25 -2.90
C SER A 14 -0.20 -13.62 -1.92
N ARG A 15 1.03 -13.15 -2.19
CA ARG A 15 2.23 -13.49 -1.41
C ARG A 15 2.87 -12.31 -0.73
N ILE A 16 2.64 -11.11 -1.24
CA ILE A 16 3.20 -9.87 -0.68
C ILE A 16 2.04 -8.95 -0.38
N LEU A 17 1.95 -8.51 0.88
CA LEU A 17 0.94 -7.54 1.29
C LEU A 17 1.58 -6.16 1.37
N ILE A 18 1.09 -5.23 0.56
CA ILE A 18 1.52 -3.84 0.58
C ILE A 18 0.50 -3.03 1.37
N LEU A 19 0.97 -2.27 2.35
CA LEU A 19 0.12 -1.47 3.23
C LEU A 19 0.47 0.01 3.14
N GLY A 20 -0.55 0.84 2.90
CA GLY A 20 -0.50 2.27 3.16
C GLY A 20 -0.99 2.59 4.57
N SER A 21 -0.94 3.86 4.97
CA SER A 21 -1.48 4.31 6.26
C SER A 21 -2.99 4.51 6.15
N PHE A 22 -3.41 5.54 5.43
CA PHE A 22 -4.80 5.88 5.18
C PHE A 22 -4.89 6.53 3.79
N PRO A 23 -5.95 6.24 3.00
CA PRO A 23 -5.99 6.74 1.63
C PRO A 23 -6.13 8.27 1.57
N SER A 24 -5.54 8.87 0.53
CA SER A 24 -5.64 10.30 0.25
C SER A 24 -7.09 10.70 -0.04
N VAL A 25 -7.35 12.01 -0.06
CA VAL A 25 -8.68 12.54 -0.45
C VAL A 25 -9.09 12.01 -1.84
N LYS A 26 -8.16 12.06 -2.81
CA LYS A 26 -8.43 11.57 -4.17
C LYS A 26 -8.74 10.08 -4.21
N SER A 27 -8.03 9.28 -3.42
CA SER A 27 -8.28 7.84 -3.32
C SER A 27 -9.64 7.56 -2.68
N ARG A 28 -10.01 8.32 -1.64
CA ARG A 28 -11.32 8.17 -0.99
C ARG A 28 -12.47 8.54 -1.94
N GLU A 29 -12.29 9.59 -2.74
CA GLU A 29 -13.27 9.99 -3.75
C GLU A 29 -13.45 8.92 -4.83
N ALA A 30 -12.33 8.37 -5.31
CA ALA A 30 -12.35 7.33 -6.34
C ALA A 30 -12.68 5.94 -5.80
N LYS A 31 -12.63 5.76 -4.48
CA LYS A 31 -12.79 4.48 -3.79
C LYS A 31 -11.76 3.44 -4.26
N PHE A 32 -10.54 3.89 -4.53
CA PHE A 32 -9.44 3.01 -4.87
C PHE A 32 -8.09 3.61 -4.49
N PHE A 33 -7.08 2.73 -4.34
CA PHE A 33 -5.76 3.06 -3.81
C PHE A 33 -4.92 3.91 -4.75
N TYR A 34 -4.14 4.83 -4.15
CA TYR A 34 -3.12 5.61 -4.86
C TYR A 34 -3.66 6.28 -6.12
N HIS A 35 -4.83 6.89 -5.99
CA HIS A 35 -5.54 7.48 -7.11
C HIS A 35 -5.09 8.92 -7.43
N HIS A 36 -4.40 9.58 -6.51
CA HIS A 36 -3.89 10.92 -6.77
C HIS A 36 -3.01 10.89 -8.03
N PRO A 37 -3.24 11.79 -9.01
CA PRO A 37 -2.54 11.70 -10.31
C PRO A 37 -1.02 11.82 -10.20
N GLN A 38 -0.50 12.42 -9.15
CA GLN A 38 0.93 12.56 -8.92
C GLN A 38 1.51 11.47 -8.01
N ASN A 39 0.71 10.54 -7.51
CA ASN A 39 1.23 9.41 -6.77
C ASN A 39 1.96 8.46 -7.73
N ARG A 40 3.16 8.04 -7.35
CA ARG A 40 4.04 7.27 -8.23
C ARG A 40 3.92 5.76 -8.07
N PHE A 41 3.00 5.29 -7.21
CA PHE A 41 2.86 3.87 -6.88
C PHE A 41 2.74 2.97 -8.13
N TRP A 42 1.79 3.29 -9.00
CA TRP A 42 1.52 2.46 -10.18
C TRP A 42 2.67 2.50 -11.18
N LYS A 43 3.33 3.65 -11.33
CA LYS A 43 4.49 3.79 -12.20
C LYS A 43 5.69 2.98 -11.68
N VAL A 44 5.91 3.00 -10.36
CA VAL A 44 6.99 2.23 -9.74
C VAL A 44 6.78 0.74 -9.96
N LEU A 45 5.59 0.22 -9.65
CA LEU A 45 5.31 -1.20 -9.82
C LEU A 45 5.36 -1.62 -11.28
N ALA A 46 4.80 -0.82 -12.19
CA ALA A 46 4.84 -1.13 -13.62
C ALA A 46 6.28 -1.25 -14.12
N ALA A 47 7.16 -0.35 -13.70
CA ALA A 47 8.57 -0.41 -14.08
C ALA A 47 9.24 -1.67 -13.54
N LEU A 48 8.99 -2.03 -12.27
CA LEU A 48 9.60 -3.20 -11.65
C LEU A 48 9.14 -4.52 -12.27
N PHE A 49 7.85 -4.62 -12.60
CA PHE A 49 7.30 -5.83 -13.20
C PHE A 49 7.34 -5.82 -14.74
N GLN A 50 7.93 -4.76 -15.33
CA GLN A 50 8.10 -4.63 -16.78
C GLN A 50 6.77 -4.73 -17.54
N GLU A 51 5.77 -4.00 -17.05
CA GLU A 51 4.44 -3.93 -17.63
C GLU A 51 4.05 -2.49 -17.90
N GLU A 52 3.04 -2.29 -18.71
CA GLU A 52 2.47 -0.96 -18.91
C GLU A 52 1.79 -0.48 -17.63
N VAL A 53 1.78 0.83 -17.40
CA VAL A 53 1.12 1.41 -16.21
C VAL A 53 -0.39 1.18 -16.32
N PRO A 54 -0.99 0.46 -15.36
CA PRO A 54 -2.43 0.23 -15.39
C PRO A 54 -3.18 1.55 -15.19
N GLN A 55 -4.24 1.78 -15.96
CA GLN A 55 -4.97 3.04 -15.97
C GLN A 55 -6.32 2.95 -15.26
N THR A 56 -7.08 1.90 -15.52
CA THR A 56 -8.41 1.71 -14.91
C THR A 56 -8.30 0.95 -13.60
N ILE A 57 -9.34 1.03 -12.77
CA ILE A 57 -9.41 0.26 -11.52
C ILE A 57 -9.31 -1.23 -11.82
N GLU A 58 -10.00 -1.71 -12.85
CA GLU A 58 -9.95 -3.12 -13.23
C GLU A 58 -8.56 -3.55 -13.67
N GLU A 59 -7.88 -2.72 -14.47
CA GLU A 59 -6.50 -2.98 -14.88
C GLU A 59 -5.56 -3.02 -13.68
N LYS A 60 -5.76 -2.13 -12.71
CA LYS A 60 -4.95 -2.07 -11.49
C LYS A 60 -5.13 -3.33 -10.62
N LYS A 61 -6.37 -3.78 -10.45
CA LYS A 61 -6.66 -5.02 -9.72
C LYS A 61 -6.02 -6.23 -10.41
N THR A 62 -6.20 -6.35 -11.71
CA THR A 62 -5.63 -7.44 -12.49
C THR A 62 -4.11 -7.45 -12.41
N PHE A 63 -3.50 -6.27 -12.51
CA PHE A 63 -2.04 -6.10 -12.38
C PHE A 63 -1.54 -6.64 -11.03
N LEU A 64 -2.18 -6.23 -9.93
CA LEU A 64 -1.79 -6.66 -8.60
C LEU A 64 -1.90 -8.18 -8.44
N LEU A 65 -3.04 -8.75 -8.82
CA LEU A 65 -3.30 -10.17 -8.63
C LEU A 65 -2.40 -11.04 -9.50
N ARG A 66 -2.14 -10.61 -10.74
CA ARG A 66 -1.22 -11.31 -11.64
C ARG A 66 0.20 -11.39 -11.06
N ASN A 67 0.60 -10.37 -10.33
CA ASN A 67 1.94 -10.29 -9.74
C ASN A 67 1.97 -10.76 -8.27
N HIS A 68 0.92 -11.44 -7.82
CA HIS A 68 0.83 -12.01 -6.47
C HIS A 68 0.89 -10.97 -5.35
N LEU A 69 0.39 -9.77 -5.62
CA LEU A 69 0.36 -8.67 -4.67
C LEU A 69 -1.02 -8.51 -4.05
N ALA A 70 -1.05 -8.25 -2.75
CA ALA A 70 -2.23 -7.80 -2.05
C ALA A 70 -2.02 -6.34 -1.63
N LEU A 71 -3.10 -5.57 -1.55
CA LEU A 71 -3.03 -4.15 -1.27
C LEU A 71 -4.15 -3.73 -0.33
N TRP A 72 -3.78 -3.04 0.75
CA TRP A 72 -4.73 -2.44 1.67
C TRP A 72 -4.07 -1.30 2.43
N ASP A 73 -4.77 -0.75 3.42
CA ASP A 73 -4.25 0.24 4.35
C ASP A 73 -4.31 -0.30 5.78
N VAL A 74 -3.43 0.17 6.65
CA VAL A 74 -3.46 -0.19 8.07
C VAL A 74 -4.71 0.36 8.74
N ILE A 75 -5.12 1.58 8.39
CA ILE A 75 -6.16 2.32 9.09
C ILE A 75 -7.50 2.23 8.37
N GLU A 76 -8.53 1.79 9.09
CA GLU A 76 -9.92 1.79 8.61
C GLU A 76 -10.55 3.17 8.72
N SER A 77 -10.37 3.81 9.88
CA SER A 77 -10.94 5.12 10.16
C SER A 77 -10.08 5.90 11.13
N CYS A 78 -10.13 7.20 11.04
CA CYS A 78 -9.34 8.09 11.89
C CYS A 78 -9.85 9.52 11.75
N ASN A 79 -9.34 10.41 12.61
CA ASN A 79 -9.45 11.85 12.40
C ASN A 79 -8.25 12.27 11.57
N ILE A 80 -8.48 12.98 10.47
CA ILE A 80 -7.44 13.41 9.55
C ILE A 80 -7.84 14.73 8.89
N LYS A 81 -6.82 15.57 8.60
CA LYS A 81 -7.01 16.79 7.81
C LYS A 81 -6.49 16.54 6.40
N GLY A 82 -7.42 16.49 5.42
CA GLY A 82 -7.08 16.21 4.03
C GLY A 82 -6.38 14.89 3.87
N SER A 83 -5.16 14.91 3.34
CA SER A 83 -4.32 13.72 3.12
C SER A 83 -3.09 13.69 4.02
N SER A 84 -3.03 14.55 5.05
CA SER A 84 -1.83 14.72 5.88
C SER A 84 -1.70 13.62 6.93
N ASP A 85 -0.73 12.71 6.75
CA ASP A 85 -0.44 11.64 7.71
C ASP A 85 -0.12 12.18 9.11
N SER A 86 0.51 13.36 9.19
CA SER A 86 0.87 13.95 10.49
C SER A 86 -0.34 14.44 11.29
N SER A 87 -1.49 14.59 10.65
CA SER A 87 -2.73 15.03 11.31
C SER A 87 -3.57 13.88 11.84
N ILE A 88 -3.16 12.63 11.61
CA ILE A 88 -3.96 11.45 11.98
C ILE A 88 -4.03 11.28 13.51
N THR A 89 -5.27 11.13 14.00
CA THR A 89 -5.57 10.81 15.41
C THR A 89 -6.78 9.87 15.47
N ASN A 90 -7.03 9.26 16.63
CA ASN A 90 -8.16 8.36 16.87
C ASN A 90 -8.25 7.22 15.83
N VAL A 91 -7.17 6.45 15.74
CA VAL A 91 -7.03 5.38 14.75
C VAL A 91 -7.85 4.16 15.11
N LYS A 92 -8.60 3.65 14.14
CA LYS A 92 -9.16 2.31 14.15
C LYS A 92 -8.58 1.56 12.96
N VAL A 93 -8.01 0.39 13.21
CA VAL A 93 -7.30 -0.38 12.17
C VAL A 93 -8.21 -1.33 11.42
N ASN A 94 -7.82 -1.65 10.19
CA ASN A 94 -8.45 -2.73 9.41
C ASN A 94 -8.07 -4.09 10.00
N ASP A 95 -8.91 -5.09 9.75
CA ASP A 95 -8.65 -6.47 10.17
C ASP A 95 -7.73 -7.15 9.14
N LEU A 96 -6.43 -7.02 9.34
CA LEU A 96 -5.45 -7.59 8.42
C LEU A 96 -5.43 -9.12 8.43
N ASP A 97 -6.02 -9.78 9.43
CA ASP A 97 -6.18 -11.23 9.44
C ASP A 97 -6.94 -11.73 8.22
N LEU A 98 -7.83 -10.91 7.69
CA LEU A 98 -8.57 -11.22 6.47
C LEU A 98 -7.64 -11.66 5.33
N ILE A 99 -6.47 -11.03 5.23
CA ILE A 99 -5.49 -11.34 4.20
C ILE A 99 -4.41 -12.28 4.75
N VAL A 100 -3.79 -11.94 5.86
CA VAL A 100 -2.63 -12.65 6.38
C VAL A 100 -2.94 -14.11 6.72
N LYS A 101 -4.16 -14.40 7.21
CA LYS A 101 -4.56 -15.75 7.59
C LYS A 101 -5.21 -16.55 6.48
N ASN A 102 -5.57 -15.91 5.36
CA ASN A 102 -6.27 -16.57 4.25
C ASN A 102 -5.44 -16.66 2.98
N CYS A 103 -4.26 -16.06 2.94
CA CYS A 103 -3.38 -16.04 1.78
C CYS A 103 -1.98 -16.48 2.19
N PRO A 104 -1.17 -17.01 1.26
CA PRO A 104 0.21 -17.42 1.56
C PRO A 104 1.16 -16.22 1.61
N VAL A 105 0.87 -15.25 2.48
CA VAL A 105 1.68 -14.03 2.61
C VAL A 105 3.08 -14.39 3.14
N GLU A 106 4.11 -14.00 2.40
CA GLU A 106 5.49 -14.25 2.73
C GLU A 106 6.18 -13.05 3.36
N LYS A 107 5.74 -11.84 3.01
CA LYS A 107 6.29 -10.60 3.57
C LYS A 107 5.29 -9.47 3.45
N ILE A 108 5.51 -8.45 4.29
CA ILE A 108 4.70 -7.24 4.33
C ILE A 108 5.57 -6.05 3.95
N ILE A 109 5.07 -5.23 3.05
CA ILE A 109 5.70 -3.99 2.62
C ILE A 109 4.88 -2.83 3.18
N THR A 110 5.52 -1.91 3.89
CA THR A 110 4.87 -0.69 4.33
C THR A 110 5.30 0.47 3.45
N ASN A 111 4.33 1.14 2.86
CA ASN A 111 4.56 2.25 1.93
C ASN A 111 4.70 3.54 2.74
N GLY A 112 5.92 3.83 3.17
CA GLY A 112 6.25 5.03 3.92
C GLY A 112 6.33 4.84 5.44
N LYS A 113 6.80 5.88 6.11
CA LYS A 113 7.05 5.86 7.57
C LYS A 113 5.77 5.74 8.39
N ALA A 114 4.72 6.45 8.01
CA ALA A 114 3.46 6.43 8.74
C ALA A 114 2.83 5.03 8.70
N ALA A 115 2.78 4.41 7.53
CA ALA A 115 2.27 3.05 7.39
C ALA A 115 3.05 2.07 8.27
N ASN A 116 4.38 2.19 8.27
CA ASN A 116 5.24 1.33 9.08
C ASN A 116 5.00 1.52 10.57
N ARG A 117 4.91 2.77 11.02
CA ARG A 117 4.68 3.09 12.42
C ARG A 117 3.35 2.53 12.92
N TYR A 118 2.27 2.75 12.17
CA TYR A 118 0.96 2.24 12.56
C TYR A 118 0.89 0.71 12.48
N TYR A 119 1.53 0.10 11.49
CA TYR A 119 1.60 -1.34 11.42
C TYR A 119 2.23 -1.92 12.69
N HIS A 120 3.40 -1.44 13.10
CA HIS A 120 4.10 -1.95 14.26
C HIS A 120 3.42 -1.62 15.59
N GLN A 121 2.58 -0.58 15.61
CA GLN A 121 1.83 -0.22 16.80
C GLN A 121 0.68 -1.18 17.09
N TYR A 122 0.08 -1.74 16.06
CA TYR A 122 -1.16 -2.51 16.19
C TYR A 122 -1.04 -3.98 15.79
N PHE A 123 0.00 -4.38 15.11
CA PHE A 123 0.15 -5.73 14.56
C PHE A 123 1.52 -6.32 14.87
N ASP A 124 1.55 -7.66 14.98
CA ASP A 124 2.78 -8.41 15.20
C ASP A 124 2.63 -9.80 14.55
N TYR A 125 2.64 -9.84 13.23
CA TYR A 125 2.68 -11.10 12.51
C TYR A 125 4.12 -11.59 12.44
N ASN A 126 4.33 -12.89 12.50
CA ASN A 126 5.66 -13.46 12.40
C ASN A 126 6.10 -13.52 10.92
N LEU A 127 6.19 -12.36 10.29
CA LEU A 127 6.55 -12.19 8.89
C LEU A 127 7.56 -11.06 8.74
N PRO A 128 8.46 -11.14 7.75
CA PRO A 128 9.33 -9.99 7.44
C PRO A 128 8.49 -8.78 7.07
N VAL A 129 8.86 -7.63 7.63
CA VAL A 129 8.22 -6.34 7.33
C VAL A 129 9.30 -5.40 6.80
N ILE A 130 9.09 -4.87 5.61
CA ILE A 130 10.05 -4.00 4.95
C ILE A 130 9.39 -2.63 4.72
N GLN A 131 9.96 -1.60 5.36
CA GLN A 131 9.53 -0.23 5.09
C GLN A 131 10.21 0.28 3.82
N LEU A 132 9.41 0.76 2.88
CA LEU A 132 9.92 1.38 1.66
C LEU A 132 9.55 2.87 1.64
N PRO A 133 10.32 3.70 0.91
CA PRO A 133 9.99 5.12 0.82
C PRO A 133 8.63 5.34 0.21
N SER A 134 7.88 6.32 0.74
CA SER A 134 6.54 6.62 0.29
C SER A 134 6.49 7.03 -1.18
N THR A 135 5.52 6.49 -1.91
CA THR A 135 5.25 6.87 -3.29
C THR A 135 4.45 8.17 -3.41
N SER A 136 4.00 8.73 -2.30
CA SER A 136 3.22 9.97 -2.25
C SER A 136 3.99 11.14 -2.85
N PRO A 137 3.30 12.06 -3.56
CA PRO A 137 3.93 13.30 -4.03
C PRO A 137 4.47 14.16 -2.89
N ALA A 138 3.96 13.99 -1.66
CA ALA A 138 4.49 14.67 -0.48
C ALA A 138 5.93 14.26 -0.16
N ASN A 139 6.38 13.10 -0.63
CA ASN A 139 7.76 12.63 -0.48
C ASN A 139 8.62 13.17 -1.64
N ALA A 140 8.76 14.48 -1.70
CA ALA A 140 9.40 15.17 -2.83
C ALA A 140 10.90 14.89 -2.97
N MET A 141 11.56 14.39 -1.93
CA MET A 141 12.99 14.07 -1.96
C MET A 141 13.30 12.86 -2.84
N TYR A 142 12.32 12.01 -3.10
CA TYR A 142 12.51 10.83 -3.93
C TYR A 142 11.98 11.08 -5.33
N SER A 143 12.87 11.00 -6.32
CA SER A 143 12.47 10.95 -7.73
C SER A 143 11.84 9.59 -8.03
N LEU A 144 11.17 9.49 -9.18
CA LEU A 144 10.63 8.21 -9.65
C LEU A 144 11.74 7.16 -9.75
N GLU A 145 12.91 7.53 -10.27
CA GLU A 145 14.05 6.62 -10.44
C GLU A 145 14.55 6.11 -9.09
N LYS A 146 14.66 6.99 -8.09
CA LYS A 146 15.07 6.58 -6.74
C LYS A 146 14.06 5.65 -6.09
N LEU A 147 12.77 5.92 -6.30
CA LEU A 147 11.71 5.03 -5.80
C LEU A 147 11.82 3.66 -6.43
N ILE A 148 11.97 3.58 -7.74
CA ILE A 148 12.12 2.30 -8.44
C ILE A 148 13.31 1.54 -7.87
N GLU A 149 14.44 2.20 -7.67
CA GLU A 149 15.64 1.57 -7.10
C GLU A 149 15.39 0.99 -5.71
N LYS A 150 14.73 1.76 -4.84
CA LYS A 150 14.45 1.31 -3.47
C LYS A 150 13.37 0.23 -3.40
N TRP A 151 12.39 0.29 -4.29
CA TRP A 151 11.29 -0.67 -4.31
C TRP A 151 11.66 -2.00 -4.98
N LYS A 152 12.85 -2.12 -5.55
CA LYS A 152 13.32 -3.39 -6.14
C LYS A 152 13.24 -4.57 -5.17
N VAL A 153 13.32 -4.34 -3.89
CA VAL A 153 13.26 -5.41 -2.88
C VAL A 153 11.95 -6.20 -2.94
N ILE A 154 10.90 -5.63 -3.54
CA ILE A 154 9.64 -6.34 -3.72
C ILE A 154 9.79 -7.57 -4.61
N LEU A 155 10.80 -7.57 -5.48
CA LEU A 155 11.11 -8.68 -6.40
C LEU A 155 11.97 -9.75 -5.74
N TRP A 156 12.56 -9.49 -4.58
CA TRP A 156 13.47 -10.41 -3.93
C TRP A 156 12.69 -11.57 -3.32
N LYS A 157 13.17 -12.78 -3.59
CA LYS A 157 12.62 -13.97 -2.94
C LYS A 157 13.38 -14.22 -1.64
N GLU A 158 12.64 -14.61 -0.61
CA GLU A 158 13.24 -15.06 0.63
C GLU A 158 13.97 -16.39 0.37
N ILE A 159 15.15 -16.47 0.91
CA ILE A 159 15.95 -17.70 0.83
C ILE A 159 15.80 -18.46 2.14
#